data_003e43e0813667689c0e09fcdc795f6e
#
_entry.id   003e43e0813667689c0e09fcdc795f6e
#
_cell.length_a   1.000
_cell.length_b   1.000
_cell.length_c   1.000
_cell.angle_alpha   90.00
_cell.angle_beta   90.00
_cell.angle_gamma   90.00
#
_symmetry.space_group_name_H-M   'P 1'
#
loop_
_entity.id
_entity.type
_entity.pdbx_description
1 polymer ?
#
loop_
_entity_poly.entity_id
_entity_poly.type
_entity_poly.pdbx_seq_one_letter_code
_entity_poly.pdbx_strand_id
1 'polypeptide(L)'
;MADFGEYLPTDLRLADGSDPMEMHNRWPVLWAEVNAMALESRGKTGDAVFFMRAGFSGVQAHCPLLWACDQSVDFTRHDGIGTVVTGALSAGLVGNAYSHSDCGGYTSLLGNVRSEELLQRWCELAAFAPVMRSHEGNRPDDNLQYDSSAALLACFARWSRVHAHLAPYVRQLCSEATDQGLPVQRP
;
A
#
# COMPACT_ATOMS: atom_id res chain seq x y z
N MET A 1 -6.92 -7.46 -0.32
CA MET A 1 -6.90 -6.17 0.39
C MET A 1 -7.71 -6.29 1.66
N ALA A 2 -7.12 -5.95 2.81
CA ALA A 2 -7.81 -5.80 4.09
C ALA A 2 -7.85 -4.30 4.41
N ASP A 3 -8.88 -3.64 3.87
CA ASP A 3 -9.04 -2.20 3.94
C ASP A 3 -9.48 -1.73 5.34
N PHE A 4 -9.34 -0.44 5.62
CA PHE A 4 -9.66 0.18 6.90
C PHE A 4 -8.76 -0.31 8.06
N GLY A 5 -9.33 -0.44 9.26
CA GLY A 5 -8.61 -0.85 10.47
C GLY A 5 -8.28 0.31 11.42
N GLU A 6 -8.46 1.57 10.99
CA GLU A 6 -8.17 2.78 11.76
C GLU A 6 -9.40 3.42 12.44
N TYR A 7 -10.60 2.93 12.17
CA TYR A 7 -11.86 3.65 12.51
C TYR A 7 -12.51 3.29 13.85
N LEU A 8 -11.78 2.76 14.81
CA LEU A 8 -12.40 2.57 16.14
C LEU A 8 -12.64 3.93 16.82
N PRO A 9 -13.90 4.37 17.04
CA PRO A 9 -14.16 5.59 17.78
C PRO A 9 -13.69 5.48 19.23
N THR A 10 -13.23 6.60 19.79
CA THR A 10 -12.65 6.64 21.15
C THR A 10 -13.66 6.86 22.26
N ASP A 11 -14.92 7.11 21.91
CA ASP A 11 -16.05 7.35 22.82
C ASP A 11 -16.99 6.14 22.97
N LEU A 12 -16.56 4.97 22.50
CA LEU A 12 -17.32 3.72 22.60
C LEU A 12 -17.17 3.06 23.96
N ARG A 13 -18.11 2.17 24.26
CA ARG A 13 -17.98 1.16 25.30
C ARG A 13 -17.72 -0.19 24.64
N LEU A 14 -16.53 -0.73 24.86
CA LEU A 14 -16.16 -2.03 24.32
C LEU A 14 -16.75 -3.16 25.16
N ALA A 15 -17.07 -4.29 24.52
CA ALA A 15 -17.76 -5.41 25.16
C ALA A 15 -16.91 -6.10 26.23
N ASP A 16 -15.59 -6.08 26.08
CA ASP A 16 -14.61 -6.64 27.01
C ASP A 16 -14.20 -5.67 28.14
N GLY A 17 -14.73 -4.44 28.11
CA GLY A 17 -14.42 -3.39 29.09
C GLY A 17 -13.09 -2.68 28.87
N SER A 18 -12.37 -2.95 27.76
CA SER A 18 -11.14 -2.25 27.41
C SER A 18 -11.36 -0.75 27.21
N ASP A 19 -10.31 0.05 27.44
CA ASP A 19 -10.33 1.47 27.17
C ASP A 19 -10.31 1.71 25.63
N PRO A 20 -11.34 2.36 25.06
CA PRO A 20 -11.38 2.62 23.62
C PRO A 20 -10.27 3.56 23.12
N MET A 21 -9.72 4.43 23.96
CA MET A 21 -8.58 5.28 23.64
C MET A 21 -7.32 4.44 23.39
N GLU A 22 -7.05 3.44 24.23
CA GLU A 22 -5.92 2.52 24.04
C GLU A 22 -6.17 1.60 22.85
N MET A 23 -7.39 1.11 22.71
CA MET A 23 -7.77 0.18 21.63
C MET A 23 -7.78 0.83 20.25
N HIS A 24 -8.02 2.14 20.16
CA HIS A 24 -8.01 2.86 18.88
C HIS A 24 -6.72 2.61 18.08
N ASN A 25 -5.57 2.82 18.69
CA ASN A 25 -4.28 2.58 18.03
C ASN A 25 -3.97 1.08 17.85
N ARG A 26 -4.44 0.22 18.76
CA ARG A 26 -4.25 -1.23 18.66
C ARG A 26 -5.17 -1.87 17.60
N TRP A 27 -6.24 -1.21 17.22
CA TRP A 27 -7.26 -1.75 16.33
C TRP A 27 -6.71 -2.26 14.99
N PRO A 28 -5.80 -1.55 14.29
CA PRO A 28 -5.17 -2.07 13.07
C PRO A 28 -4.40 -3.38 13.29
N VAL A 29 -3.78 -3.55 14.47
CA VAL A 29 -3.04 -4.79 14.78
C VAL A 29 -4.00 -5.96 14.93
N LEU A 30 -5.11 -5.78 15.64
CA LEU A 30 -6.17 -6.79 15.75
C LEU A 30 -6.80 -7.12 14.41
N TRP A 31 -6.99 -6.12 13.56
CA TRP A 31 -7.47 -6.33 12.20
C TRP A 31 -6.50 -7.15 11.36
N ALA A 32 -5.19 -6.90 11.46
CA ALA A 32 -4.15 -7.70 10.81
C ALA A 32 -4.15 -9.15 11.34
N GLU A 33 -4.25 -9.32 12.66
CA GLU A 33 -4.30 -10.63 13.31
C GLU A 33 -5.48 -11.48 12.82
N VAL A 34 -6.69 -10.92 12.76
CA VAL A 34 -7.89 -11.59 12.24
C VAL A 34 -7.69 -12.06 10.80
N ASN A 35 -7.11 -11.22 9.94
CA ASN A 35 -6.83 -11.58 8.55
C ASN A 35 -5.76 -12.69 8.45
N ALA A 36 -4.71 -12.63 9.27
CA ALA A 36 -3.68 -13.67 9.32
C ALA A 36 -4.28 -15.01 9.81
N MET A 37 -5.07 -14.99 10.86
CA MET A 37 -5.79 -16.19 11.38
C MET A 37 -6.73 -16.79 10.33
N ALA A 38 -7.38 -15.96 9.51
CA ALA A 38 -8.23 -16.44 8.42
C ALA A 38 -7.42 -17.22 7.36
N LEU A 39 -6.22 -16.77 7.01
CA LEU A 39 -5.32 -17.49 6.12
C LEU A 39 -4.82 -18.80 6.76
N GLU A 40 -4.42 -18.73 8.01
CA GLU A 40 -3.95 -19.90 8.76
C GLU A 40 -5.04 -20.98 8.84
N SER A 41 -6.27 -20.61 9.19
CA SER A 41 -7.41 -21.55 9.30
C SER A 41 -7.75 -22.25 7.99
N ARG A 42 -7.29 -21.71 6.86
CA ARG A 42 -7.46 -22.28 5.52
C ARG A 42 -6.19 -22.97 4.99
N GLY A 43 -5.13 -23.07 5.79
CA GLY A 43 -3.85 -23.62 5.37
C GLY A 43 -3.20 -22.81 4.24
N LYS A 44 -3.42 -21.47 4.22
CA LYS A 44 -2.94 -20.55 3.17
C LYS A 44 -1.81 -19.65 3.63
N THR A 45 -1.27 -19.86 4.81
CA THR A 45 -0.07 -19.17 5.28
C THR A 45 1.09 -19.44 4.32
N GLY A 46 1.67 -18.38 3.76
CA GLY A 46 2.73 -18.45 2.74
C GLY A 46 2.26 -18.62 1.29
N ASP A 47 1.03 -19.09 1.05
CA ASP A 47 0.44 -19.20 -0.29
C ASP A 47 -0.29 -17.93 -0.74
N ALA A 48 -0.77 -17.14 0.22
CA ALA A 48 -1.51 -15.93 -0.03
C ALA A 48 -0.96 -14.79 0.81
N VAL A 49 -1.00 -13.59 0.25
CA VAL A 49 -0.62 -12.35 0.94
C VAL A 49 -1.82 -11.41 0.97
N PHE A 50 -1.98 -10.70 2.06
CA PHE A 50 -2.88 -9.56 2.15
C PHE A 50 -2.08 -8.29 2.48
N PHE A 51 -2.68 -7.16 2.28
CA PHE A 51 -2.09 -5.86 2.58
C PHE A 51 -3.12 -4.94 3.19
N MET A 52 -2.63 -3.98 4.01
CA MET A 52 -3.43 -3.05 4.79
C MET A 52 -2.92 -1.62 4.60
N ARG A 53 -3.76 -0.64 4.94
CA ARG A 53 -3.38 0.78 4.96
C ARG A 53 -3.08 1.31 6.36
N ALA A 54 -3.70 0.75 7.38
CA ALA A 54 -3.51 1.14 8.77
C ALA A 54 -2.50 0.23 9.47
N GLY A 55 -1.72 0.79 10.39
CA GLY A 55 -0.74 0.06 11.17
C GLY A 55 -0.46 0.72 12.51
N PHE A 56 0.03 -0.06 13.45
CA PHE A 56 0.57 0.36 14.73
C PHE A 56 1.67 -0.62 15.15
N SER A 57 2.37 -0.34 16.23
CA SER A 57 3.45 -1.21 16.74
C SER A 57 3.01 -2.67 16.86
N GLY A 58 3.69 -3.56 16.16
CA GLY A 58 3.39 -4.99 16.13
C GLY A 58 2.60 -5.47 14.91
N VAL A 59 2.07 -4.58 14.07
CA VAL A 59 1.33 -4.97 12.85
C VAL A 59 2.16 -5.85 11.91
N GLN A 60 3.48 -5.65 11.89
CA GLN A 60 4.43 -6.37 11.05
C GLN A 60 4.43 -7.89 11.29
N ALA A 61 4.07 -8.32 12.51
CA ALA A 61 3.98 -9.75 12.84
C ALA A 61 2.85 -10.46 12.09
N HIS A 62 1.82 -9.73 11.67
CA HIS A 62 0.62 -10.28 11.05
C HIS A 62 0.47 -9.83 9.59
N CYS A 63 0.83 -8.57 9.29
CA CYS A 63 0.75 -8.00 7.95
C CYS A 63 2.01 -7.18 7.65
N PRO A 64 3.02 -7.75 6.98
CA PRO A 64 4.25 -7.03 6.67
C PRO A 64 4.12 -6.07 5.48
N LEU A 65 3.06 -6.18 4.68
CA LEU A 65 2.84 -5.40 3.47
C LEU A 65 1.79 -4.32 3.70
N LEU A 66 2.18 -3.07 3.58
CA LEU A 66 1.28 -1.92 3.63
C LEU A 66 1.17 -1.26 2.25
N TRP A 67 0.02 -0.64 1.97
CA TRP A 67 -0.07 0.32 0.87
C TRP A 67 -0.26 1.73 1.42
N ALA A 68 0.14 2.70 0.61
CA ALA A 68 0.21 4.10 1.04
C ALA A 68 -1.16 4.78 1.18
N CYS A 69 -2.26 4.04 1.10
CA CYS A 69 -3.62 4.55 1.21
C CYS A 69 -4.10 5.30 -0.04
N ASP A 70 -5.01 6.23 0.12
CA ASP A 70 -5.82 6.86 -0.91
C ASP A 70 -5.23 8.19 -1.41
N GLN A 71 -3.97 8.18 -1.90
CA GLN A 71 -3.31 9.39 -2.37
C GLN A 71 -4.12 10.17 -3.40
N SER A 72 -4.00 11.50 -3.34
CA SER A 72 -4.51 12.39 -4.37
C SER A 72 -3.87 12.12 -5.73
N VAL A 73 -4.67 12.23 -6.79
CA VAL A 73 -4.24 12.03 -8.18
C VAL A 73 -3.46 13.24 -8.72
N ASP A 74 -2.42 13.66 -7.99
CA ASP A 74 -1.61 14.83 -8.31
C ASP A 74 -0.16 14.75 -7.82
N PHE A 75 0.59 15.85 -7.98
CA PHE A 75 1.99 15.98 -7.56
C PHE A 75 2.14 16.77 -6.26
N THR A 76 1.08 16.99 -5.51
CA THR A 76 1.16 17.78 -4.27
C THR A 76 2.04 17.09 -3.22
N ARG A 77 2.64 17.92 -2.36
CA ARG A 77 3.47 17.44 -1.25
C ARG A 77 2.66 16.86 -0.09
N HIS A 78 1.36 17.17 -0.05
CA HIS A 78 0.52 16.81 1.10
C HIS A 78 -0.04 15.41 0.99
N ASP A 79 -0.39 15.00 -0.24
CA ASP A 79 -1.07 13.72 -0.46
C ASP A 79 -0.84 13.14 -1.86
N GLY A 80 -0.05 13.77 -2.73
CA GLY A 80 0.24 13.31 -4.07
C GLY A 80 1.35 12.25 -4.13
N ILE A 81 1.81 11.91 -5.34
CA ILE A 81 2.80 10.86 -5.61
C ILE A 81 4.07 10.95 -4.73
N GLY A 82 4.51 12.16 -4.36
CA GLY A 82 5.69 12.35 -3.51
C GLY A 82 5.56 11.75 -2.13
N THR A 83 4.34 11.64 -1.59
CA THR A 83 4.08 11.08 -0.27
C THR A 83 4.29 9.57 -0.21
N VAL A 84 4.14 8.89 -1.33
CA VAL A 84 4.41 7.44 -1.44
C VAL A 84 5.86 7.13 -1.08
N VAL A 85 6.80 7.94 -1.61
CA VAL A 85 8.23 7.75 -1.35
C VAL A 85 8.56 8.04 0.12
N THR A 86 8.14 9.20 0.63
CA THR A 86 8.44 9.60 2.02
C THR A 86 7.74 8.69 3.02
N GLY A 87 6.52 8.25 2.72
CA GLY A 87 5.76 7.31 3.53
C GLY A 87 6.44 5.94 3.60
N ALA A 88 6.88 5.39 2.47
CA ALA A 88 7.59 4.12 2.42
C ALA A 88 8.91 4.14 3.22
N LEU A 89 9.71 5.22 3.07
CA LEU A 89 10.95 5.39 3.82
C LEU A 89 10.69 5.50 5.33
N SER A 90 9.67 6.27 5.73
CA SER A 90 9.30 6.42 7.14
C SER A 90 8.77 5.12 7.74
N ALA A 91 7.93 4.40 7.01
CA ALA A 91 7.41 3.10 7.43
C ALA A 91 8.53 2.06 7.58
N GLY A 92 9.53 2.09 6.70
CA GLY A 92 10.72 1.24 6.78
C GLY A 92 11.50 1.43 8.07
N LEU A 93 11.62 2.66 8.57
CA LEU A 93 12.33 2.97 9.83
C LEU A 93 11.65 2.35 11.07
N VAL A 94 10.36 2.08 11.01
CA VAL A 94 9.59 1.47 12.11
C VAL A 94 9.25 -0.01 11.85
N GLY A 95 9.97 -0.65 10.91
CA GLY A 95 9.89 -2.09 10.67
C GLY A 95 8.83 -2.55 9.67
N ASN A 96 8.16 -1.64 8.96
CA ASN A 96 7.29 -1.99 7.84
C ASN A 96 8.12 -2.08 6.56
N ALA A 97 8.69 -3.26 6.33
CA ALA A 97 9.69 -3.46 5.29
C ALA A 97 9.16 -3.40 3.85
N TYR A 98 7.86 -3.63 3.66
CA TYR A 98 7.24 -3.73 2.34
C TYR A 98 6.15 -2.68 2.20
N SER A 99 6.28 -1.83 1.19
CA SER A 99 5.32 -0.78 0.89
C SER A 99 5.01 -0.72 -0.60
N HIS A 100 3.80 -0.32 -0.95
CA HIS A 100 3.39 -0.02 -2.31
C HIS A 100 2.28 1.04 -2.30
N SER A 101 1.82 1.43 -3.48
CA SER A 101 0.72 2.39 -3.64
C SER A 101 -0.19 2.01 -4.81
N ASP A 102 -1.32 2.67 -4.89
CA ASP A 102 -2.18 2.65 -6.06
C ASP A 102 -1.49 3.37 -7.20
N CYS A 103 -1.16 2.65 -8.29
CA CYS A 103 -0.50 3.27 -9.43
C CYS A 103 -1.44 4.27 -10.11
N GLY A 104 -1.09 5.54 -10.01
CA GLY A 104 -1.88 6.67 -10.46
C GLY A 104 -2.68 7.38 -9.35
N GLY A 105 -2.56 6.95 -8.10
CA GLY A 105 -3.33 7.48 -6.98
C GLY A 105 -4.78 6.99 -6.96
N TYR A 106 -5.54 7.44 -5.97
CA TYR A 106 -6.93 7.04 -5.75
C TYR A 106 -7.89 8.23 -5.72
N THR A 107 -7.55 9.28 -4.95
CA THR A 107 -8.48 10.35 -4.59
C THR A 107 -8.54 11.46 -5.64
N SER A 108 -9.71 11.57 -6.26
CA SER A 108 -10.11 12.70 -7.13
C SER A 108 -11.17 13.52 -6.43
N LEU A 109 -10.81 14.73 -5.98
CA LEU A 109 -11.70 15.66 -5.29
C LEU A 109 -11.58 17.05 -5.91
N LEU A 110 -12.65 17.85 -5.80
CA LEU A 110 -12.69 19.25 -6.19
C LEU A 110 -12.20 19.54 -7.63
N GLY A 111 -12.50 18.64 -8.56
CA GLY A 111 -12.09 18.77 -9.97
C GLY A 111 -10.68 18.27 -10.26
N ASN A 112 -9.93 17.77 -9.26
CA ASN A 112 -8.66 17.09 -9.50
C ASN A 112 -8.91 15.74 -10.16
N VAL A 113 -8.27 15.51 -11.31
CA VAL A 113 -8.37 14.28 -12.08
C VAL A 113 -7.00 13.79 -12.49
N ARG A 114 -6.85 12.48 -12.60
CA ARG A 114 -5.60 11.84 -12.96
C ARG A 114 -5.17 12.23 -14.38
N SER A 115 -4.01 12.89 -14.49
CA SER A 115 -3.42 13.26 -15.77
C SER A 115 -2.59 12.10 -16.37
N GLU A 116 -2.34 12.17 -17.67
CA GLU A 116 -1.48 11.22 -18.36
C GLU A 116 -0.06 11.20 -17.79
N GLU A 117 0.53 12.39 -17.59
CA GLU A 117 1.87 12.50 -17.00
C GLU A 117 1.94 11.87 -15.60
N LEU A 118 0.97 12.15 -14.74
CA LEU A 118 0.94 11.57 -13.40
C LEU A 118 0.91 10.05 -13.45
N LEU A 119 0.05 9.48 -14.29
CA LEU A 119 -0.07 8.03 -14.41
C LEU A 119 1.24 7.40 -14.91
N GLN A 120 1.90 8.04 -15.88
CA GLN A 120 3.20 7.59 -16.39
C GLN A 120 4.28 7.64 -15.30
N ARG A 121 4.38 8.72 -14.55
CA ARG A 121 5.34 8.86 -13.43
C ARG A 121 5.08 7.86 -12.32
N TRP A 122 3.80 7.59 -12.04
CA TRP A 122 3.46 6.57 -11.06
C TRP A 122 3.78 5.15 -11.50
N CYS A 123 3.63 4.85 -12.80
CA CYS A 123 4.10 3.57 -13.37
C CYS A 123 5.60 3.38 -13.20
N GLU A 124 6.39 4.46 -13.40
CA GLU A 124 7.84 4.45 -13.19
C GLU A 124 8.17 4.11 -11.73
N LEU A 125 7.55 4.80 -10.77
CA LEU A 125 7.73 4.55 -9.35
C LEU A 125 7.31 3.14 -8.95
N ALA A 126 6.11 2.73 -9.36
CA ALA A 126 5.52 1.45 -8.98
C ALA A 126 6.30 0.23 -9.51
N ALA A 127 7.02 0.39 -10.63
CA ALA A 127 7.85 -0.68 -11.19
C ALA A 127 8.98 -1.11 -10.25
N PHE A 128 9.43 -0.25 -9.35
CA PHE A 128 10.48 -0.53 -8.36
C PHE A 128 9.93 -0.87 -6.96
N ALA A 129 8.62 -0.87 -6.77
CA ALA A 129 7.99 -1.28 -5.53
C ALA A 129 7.87 -2.82 -5.45
N PRO A 130 7.74 -3.40 -4.25
CA PRO A 130 7.51 -4.84 -4.10
C PRO A 130 6.23 -5.33 -4.79
N VAL A 131 5.22 -4.48 -4.89
CA VAL A 131 3.96 -4.73 -5.57
C VAL A 131 3.67 -3.57 -6.54
N MET A 132 3.37 -3.91 -7.78
CA MET A 132 2.88 -2.97 -8.78
C MET A 132 1.42 -3.32 -9.10
N ARG A 133 0.49 -2.44 -8.75
CA ARG A 133 -0.93 -2.61 -9.06
C ARG A 133 -1.57 -1.27 -9.41
N SER A 134 -2.51 -1.30 -10.33
CA SER A 134 -3.36 -0.14 -10.66
C SER A 134 -4.59 -0.10 -9.76
N HIS A 135 -5.19 1.08 -9.65
CA HIS A 135 -6.51 1.30 -9.08
C HIS A 135 -7.28 2.28 -9.96
N GLU A 136 -8.57 2.05 -10.11
CA GLU A 136 -9.45 2.91 -10.92
C GLU A 136 -9.60 4.31 -10.30
N GLY A 137 -9.46 4.39 -8.97
CA GLY A 137 -9.73 5.60 -8.19
C GLY A 137 -11.18 5.68 -7.74
N ASN A 138 -11.50 6.71 -6.94
CA ASN A 138 -12.87 6.95 -6.44
C ASN A 138 -13.81 7.57 -7.51
N ARG A 139 -13.27 7.97 -8.67
CA ARG A 139 -14.00 8.48 -9.84
C ARG A 139 -13.45 7.85 -11.12
N PRO A 140 -13.76 6.58 -11.39
CA PRO A 140 -13.17 5.83 -12.51
C PRO A 140 -13.45 6.46 -13.87
N ASP A 141 -14.64 7.05 -14.05
CA ASP A 141 -15.05 7.65 -15.33
C ASP A 141 -14.37 9.00 -15.61
N ASP A 142 -13.91 9.70 -14.57
CA ASP A 142 -13.21 10.99 -14.69
C ASP A 142 -11.70 10.80 -14.84
N ASN A 143 -11.14 9.73 -14.28
CA ASN A 143 -9.71 9.47 -14.24
C ASN A 143 -9.24 8.71 -15.47
N LEU A 144 -8.09 9.13 -16.04
CA LEU A 144 -7.41 8.31 -17.04
C LEU A 144 -6.99 6.97 -16.44
N GLN A 145 -7.28 5.90 -17.16
CA GLN A 145 -6.89 4.54 -16.84
C GLN A 145 -5.69 4.11 -17.71
N TYR A 146 -5.04 3.01 -17.36
CA TYR A 146 -3.88 2.51 -18.13
C TYR A 146 -4.21 2.15 -19.57
N ASP A 147 -5.47 1.91 -19.90
CA ASP A 147 -5.99 1.56 -21.22
C ASP A 147 -6.75 2.70 -21.91
N SER A 148 -6.78 3.90 -21.32
CA SER A 148 -7.45 5.08 -21.89
C SER A 148 -6.83 5.55 -23.21
N SER A 149 -5.59 5.18 -23.49
CA SER A 149 -4.92 5.47 -24.78
C SER A 149 -3.87 4.39 -25.10
N ALA A 150 -3.53 4.27 -26.38
CA ALA A 150 -2.45 3.37 -26.82
C ALA A 150 -1.10 3.74 -26.18
N ALA A 151 -0.85 5.02 -25.93
CA ALA A 151 0.37 5.52 -25.29
C ALA A 151 0.44 5.10 -23.81
N LEU A 152 -0.63 5.26 -23.06
CA LEU A 152 -0.72 4.84 -21.67
C LEU A 152 -0.60 3.32 -21.53
N LEU A 153 -1.27 2.57 -22.40
CA LEU A 153 -1.17 1.11 -22.41
C LEU A 153 0.26 0.65 -22.70
N ALA A 154 0.95 1.27 -23.67
CA ALA A 154 2.33 0.96 -23.97
C ALA A 154 3.28 1.30 -22.81
N CYS A 155 3.05 2.43 -22.14
CA CYS A 155 3.78 2.85 -20.95
C CYS A 155 3.60 1.83 -19.80
N PHE A 156 2.37 1.50 -19.45
CA PHE A 156 2.06 0.53 -18.40
C PHE A 156 2.66 -0.85 -18.73
N ALA A 157 2.50 -1.33 -19.95
CA ALA A 157 3.09 -2.60 -20.40
C ALA A 157 4.61 -2.60 -20.31
N ARG A 158 5.27 -1.47 -20.65
CA ARG A 158 6.74 -1.33 -20.51
C ARG A 158 7.16 -1.49 -19.04
N TRP A 159 6.55 -0.73 -18.14
CA TRP A 159 6.94 -0.72 -16.73
C TRP A 159 6.55 -2.01 -16.00
N SER A 160 5.45 -2.66 -16.39
CA SER A 160 5.10 -4.00 -15.90
C SER A 160 6.16 -5.04 -16.27
N ARG A 161 6.74 -4.97 -17.48
CA ARG A 161 7.86 -5.84 -17.88
C ARG A 161 9.11 -5.54 -17.07
N VAL A 162 9.42 -4.27 -16.81
CA VAL A 162 10.56 -3.89 -15.94
C VAL A 162 10.34 -4.47 -14.54
N HIS A 163 9.16 -4.28 -13.96
CA HIS A 163 8.80 -4.84 -12.66
C HIS A 163 9.00 -6.37 -12.63
N ALA A 164 8.50 -7.08 -13.65
CA ALA A 164 8.67 -8.53 -13.75
C ALA A 164 10.15 -8.96 -13.84
N HIS A 165 10.99 -8.20 -14.59
CA HIS A 165 12.42 -8.49 -14.69
C HIS A 165 13.19 -8.19 -13.38
N LEU A 166 12.69 -7.28 -12.56
CA LEU A 166 13.27 -6.96 -11.24
C LEU A 166 12.91 -7.99 -10.17
N ALA A 167 12.03 -8.96 -10.45
CA ALA A 167 11.57 -9.92 -9.45
C ALA A 167 12.72 -10.67 -8.70
N PRO A 168 13.83 -11.10 -9.35
CA PRO A 168 14.93 -11.71 -8.62
C PRO A 168 15.61 -10.74 -7.65
N TYR A 169 15.79 -9.48 -8.06
CA TYR A 169 16.36 -8.43 -7.20
C TYR A 169 15.44 -8.11 -6.01
N VAL A 170 14.14 -7.94 -6.26
CA VAL A 170 13.15 -7.69 -5.20
C VAL A 170 13.13 -8.85 -4.20
N ARG A 171 13.20 -10.11 -4.66
CA ARG A 171 13.29 -11.28 -3.77
C ARG A 171 14.52 -11.25 -2.88
N GLN A 172 15.67 -10.83 -3.42
CA GLN A 172 16.89 -10.64 -2.62
C GLN A 172 16.66 -9.59 -1.53
N LEU A 173 16.07 -8.43 -1.86
CA LEU A 173 15.74 -7.39 -0.89
C LEU A 173 14.74 -7.89 0.17
N CYS A 174 13.78 -8.73 -0.22
CA CYS A 174 12.86 -9.36 0.73
C CYS A 174 13.60 -10.31 1.71
N SER A 175 14.60 -11.07 1.23
CA SER A 175 15.44 -11.89 2.11
C SER A 175 16.23 -11.03 3.07
N GLU A 176 16.87 -9.95 2.59
CA GLU A 176 17.58 -9.00 3.44
C GLU A 176 16.66 -8.37 4.51
N ALA A 177 15.41 -8.06 4.14
CA ALA A 177 14.43 -7.53 5.08
C ALA A 177 14.09 -8.54 6.19
N THR A 178 13.95 -9.82 5.83
CA THR A 178 13.70 -10.89 6.79
C THR A 178 14.89 -11.16 7.71
N ASP A 179 16.11 -11.22 7.15
CA ASP A 179 17.30 -11.66 7.85
C ASP A 179 17.95 -10.53 8.65
N GLN A 180 17.84 -9.29 8.17
CA GLN A 180 18.60 -8.14 8.68
C GLN A 180 17.71 -6.98 9.14
N GLY A 181 16.41 -7.03 8.90
CA GLY A 181 15.48 -5.94 9.21
C GLY A 181 15.63 -4.72 8.29
N LEU A 182 16.29 -4.86 7.14
CA LEU A 182 16.47 -3.76 6.19
C LEU A 182 15.24 -3.62 5.30
N PRO A 183 14.59 -2.44 5.23
CA PRO A 183 13.41 -2.28 4.38
C PRO A 183 13.77 -2.42 2.90
N VAL A 184 12.81 -2.90 2.11
CA VAL A 184 12.98 -3.06 0.64
C VAL A 184 13.18 -1.71 -0.04
N GLN A 185 12.39 -0.71 0.38
CA GLN A 185 12.53 0.67 -0.09
C GLN A 185 13.34 1.46 0.94
N ARG A 186 14.50 1.93 0.50
CA ARG A 186 15.49 2.62 1.36
C ARG A 186 16.24 3.68 0.56
N PRO A 187 16.85 4.73 1.21
CA PRO A 187 17.64 5.76 0.54
C PRO A 187 18.82 5.20 -0.27
#